data_03fb785cbcd5ce33309c89b498dcaecb
#
_entry.id   03fb785cbcd5ce33309c89b498dcaecb
#
_cell.length_a   1.000
_cell.length_b   1.000
_cell.length_c   1.000
_cell.angle_alpha   90.00
_cell.angle_beta   90.00
_cell.angle_gamma   90.00
#
_symmetry.space_group_name_H-M   'P 1'
#
loop_
_entity.id
_entity.type
_entity.pdbx_description
1 polymer ?
#
loop_
_entity_poly.entity_id
_entity_poly.type
_entity_poly.pdbx_seq_one_letter_code
_entity_poly.pdbx_strand_id
1 'polypeptide(L)'
;MGGTLSGGEQQMLAIARGLMSTPRLLLLDEPSLGLAPLIVEHIMGIIRQIREEQGVTILLVEQNAQAALELADYGYVIETGRVVLEDKARSLLENPKVREAYLGD
;
A
#
# COMPACT_ATOMS: atom_id res chain seq x y z
N MET A 1 3.50 -11.03 -23.78
CA MET A 1 4.20 -12.18 -23.22
C MET A 1 4.41 -12.01 -21.74
N GLY A 2 3.77 -12.90 -20.97
CA GLY A 2 3.79 -12.81 -19.51
C GLY A 2 5.19 -12.89 -18.90
N GLY A 3 6.06 -13.71 -19.47
CA GLY A 3 7.40 -13.91 -18.94
C GLY A 3 8.35 -12.73 -19.07
N THR A 4 7.98 -11.73 -19.84
CA THR A 4 8.81 -10.54 -20.05
C THR A 4 8.27 -9.29 -19.34
N LEU A 5 7.16 -9.41 -18.59
CA LEU A 5 6.61 -8.28 -17.87
C LEU A 5 7.50 -7.93 -16.67
N SER A 6 7.69 -6.63 -16.42
CA SER A 6 8.37 -6.16 -15.23
C SER A 6 7.55 -6.45 -13.97
N GLY A 7 8.19 -6.38 -12.80
CA GLY A 7 7.48 -6.54 -11.54
C GLY A 7 6.34 -5.55 -11.37
N GLY A 8 6.57 -4.29 -11.78
CA GLY A 8 5.52 -3.26 -11.72
C GLY A 8 4.35 -3.55 -12.64
N GLU A 9 4.64 -4.00 -13.86
CA GLU A 9 3.59 -4.37 -14.80
C GLU A 9 2.79 -5.56 -14.32
N GLN A 10 3.45 -6.55 -13.70
CA GLN A 10 2.79 -7.71 -13.11
C GLN A 10 1.85 -7.29 -11.98
N GLN A 11 2.27 -6.34 -11.13
CA GLN A 11 1.45 -5.83 -10.05
C GLN A 11 0.24 -5.07 -10.58
N MET A 12 0.43 -4.24 -11.60
CA MET A 12 -0.69 -3.52 -12.21
C MET A 12 -1.70 -4.47 -12.83
N LEU A 13 -1.23 -5.54 -13.45
CA LEU A 13 -2.10 -6.56 -14.02
C LEU A 13 -2.91 -7.28 -12.94
N ALA A 14 -2.27 -7.59 -11.82
CA ALA A 14 -2.95 -8.23 -10.69
C ALA A 14 -4.04 -7.33 -10.12
N ILE A 15 -3.76 -6.05 -9.97
CA ILE A 15 -4.73 -5.06 -9.48
C ILE A 15 -5.90 -4.95 -10.47
N ALA A 16 -5.61 -4.88 -11.76
CA ALA A 16 -6.63 -4.80 -12.80
C ALA A 16 -7.56 -6.02 -12.77
N ARG A 17 -6.99 -7.22 -12.57
CA ARG A 17 -7.78 -8.44 -12.45
C ARG A 17 -8.72 -8.41 -11.25
N GLY A 18 -8.21 -7.89 -10.13
CA GLY A 18 -9.04 -7.73 -8.92
C GLY A 18 -10.21 -6.81 -9.16
N LEU A 19 -9.98 -5.73 -9.92
CA LEU A 19 -11.03 -4.75 -10.22
C LEU A 19 -12.09 -5.25 -11.19
N MET A 20 -11.76 -6.23 -12.01
CA MET A 20 -12.72 -6.77 -12.97
C MET A 20 -13.94 -7.39 -12.31
N SER A 21 -13.84 -7.81 -11.07
CA SER A 21 -14.97 -8.36 -10.31
C SER A 21 -15.81 -7.28 -9.62
N THR A 22 -15.50 -6.00 -9.81
CA THR A 22 -16.17 -4.86 -9.17
C THR A 22 -16.31 -5.03 -7.66
N PRO A 23 -15.20 -5.18 -6.93
CA PRO A 23 -15.25 -5.50 -5.50
C PRO A 23 -15.64 -4.29 -4.67
N ARG A 24 -16.18 -4.54 -3.47
CA ARG A 24 -16.36 -3.50 -2.46
C ARG A 24 -15.12 -3.35 -1.60
N LEU A 25 -14.34 -4.41 -1.49
CA LEU A 25 -13.09 -4.45 -0.75
C LEU A 25 -12.01 -5.05 -1.63
N LEU A 26 -10.91 -4.34 -1.78
CA LEU A 26 -9.73 -4.82 -2.50
C LEU A 26 -8.62 -5.05 -1.48
N LEU A 27 -8.09 -6.27 -1.45
CA LEU A 27 -7.01 -6.65 -0.55
C LEU A 27 -5.71 -6.69 -1.34
N LEU A 28 -4.74 -5.87 -0.95
CA LEU A 28 -3.43 -5.80 -1.62
C LEU A 28 -2.34 -6.16 -0.61
N ASP A 29 -1.62 -7.24 -0.88
CA ASP A 29 -0.57 -7.74 -0.01
C ASP A 29 0.80 -7.42 -0.58
N GLU A 30 1.49 -6.48 0.04
CA GLU A 30 2.84 -6.04 -0.29
C GLU A 30 3.04 -5.76 -1.79
N PRO A 31 2.20 -4.90 -2.40
CA PRO A 31 2.30 -4.66 -3.84
C PRO A 31 3.61 -4.00 -4.28
N SER A 32 4.36 -3.39 -3.36
CA SER A 32 5.62 -2.73 -3.69
C SER A 32 6.84 -3.61 -3.45
N LEU A 33 6.67 -4.84 -2.96
CA LEU A 33 7.77 -5.70 -2.56
C LEU A 33 8.73 -5.96 -3.72
N GLY A 34 10.01 -5.67 -3.49
CA GLY A 34 11.07 -5.92 -4.46
C GLY A 34 11.12 -4.96 -5.65
N LEU A 35 10.33 -3.89 -5.63
CA LEU A 35 10.26 -2.94 -6.73
C LEU A 35 11.10 -1.70 -6.48
N ALA A 36 11.58 -1.07 -7.56
CA ALA A 36 12.36 0.16 -7.48
C ALA A 36 11.48 1.32 -6.98
N PRO A 37 12.07 2.32 -6.30
CA PRO A 37 11.31 3.44 -5.71
C PRO A 37 10.36 4.16 -6.66
N LEU A 38 10.78 4.41 -7.89
CA LEU A 38 9.92 5.09 -8.88
C LEU A 38 8.71 4.24 -9.24
N ILE A 39 8.90 2.92 -9.32
CA ILE A 39 7.80 1.99 -9.61
C ILE A 39 6.85 1.91 -8.43
N VAL A 40 7.37 1.91 -7.21
CA VAL A 40 6.56 1.94 -5.99
C VAL A 40 5.67 3.17 -5.98
N GLU A 41 6.24 4.33 -6.27
CA GLU A 41 5.50 5.59 -6.32
C GLU A 41 4.37 5.54 -7.35
N HIS A 42 4.67 4.97 -8.52
CA HIS A 42 3.69 4.82 -9.58
C HIS A 42 2.53 3.91 -9.16
N ILE A 43 2.85 2.77 -8.56
CA ILE A 43 1.84 1.82 -8.07
C ILE A 43 0.96 2.44 -6.99
N MET A 44 1.58 3.14 -6.04
CA MET A 44 0.82 3.81 -4.98
C MET A 44 -0.11 4.88 -5.54
N GLY A 45 0.33 5.59 -6.58
CA GLY A 45 -0.52 6.56 -7.29
C GLY A 45 -1.73 5.90 -7.94
N ILE A 46 -1.55 4.74 -8.55
CA ILE A 46 -2.65 3.97 -9.15
C ILE A 46 -3.64 3.51 -8.08
N ILE A 47 -3.15 3.03 -6.95
CA ILE A 47 -4.01 2.58 -5.83
C ILE A 47 -4.85 3.76 -5.32
N ARG A 48 -4.22 4.92 -5.16
CA ARG A 48 -4.93 6.15 -4.75
C ARG A 48 -6.03 6.50 -5.74
N GLN A 49 -5.73 6.47 -7.02
CA GLN A 49 -6.68 6.77 -8.08
C GLN A 49 -7.87 5.82 -8.05
N ILE A 50 -7.61 4.54 -7.88
CA ILE A 50 -8.67 3.52 -7.77
C ILE A 50 -9.59 3.83 -6.60
N ARG A 51 -9.01 4.14 -5.43
CA ARG A 51 -9.79 4.47 -4.24
C ARG A 51 -10.69 5.68 -4.49
N GLU A 52 -10.14 6.72 -5.09
CA GLU A 52 -10.87 7.97 -5.31
C GLU A 52 -11.92 7.85 -6.41
N GLU A 53 -11.63 7.13 -7.48
CA GLU A 53 -12.52 7.04 -8.63
C GLU A 53 -13.53 5.90 -8.54
N GLN A 54 -13.13 4.77 -7.94
CA GLN A 54 -13.97 3.58 -7.88
C GLN A 54 -14.75 3.45 -6.57
N GLY A 55 -14.37 4.21 -5.55
CA GLY A 55 -15.00 4.12 -4.24
C GLY A 55 -14.77 2.79 -3.53
N VAL A 56 -13.72 2.07 -3.90
CA VAL A 56 -13.38 0.78 -3.32
C VAL A 56 -12.67 0.98 -1.99
N THR A 57 -13.05 0.22 -0.97
CA THR A 57 -12.30 0.16 0.27
C THR A 57 -11.07 -0.71 0.04
N ILE A 58 -9.89 -0.22 0.42
CA ILE A 58 -8.64 -0.93 0.18
C ILE A 58 -7.97 -1.26 1.50
N LEU A 59 -7.67 -2.54 1.70
CA LEU A 59 -6.80 -2.98 2.78
C LEU A 59 -5.43 -3.26 2.18
N LEU A 60 -4.45 -2.44 2.57
CA LEU A 60 -3.10 -2.50 2.05
C LEU A 60 -2.15 -3.01 3.12
N VAL A 61 -1.47 -4.11 2.83
CA VAL A 61 -0.42 -4.65 3.70
C VAL A 61 0.91 -4.27 3.07
N GLU A 62 1.76 -3.53 3.80
CA GLU A 62 3.01 -3.02 3.27
C GLU A 62 4.11 -2.96 4.32
N GLN A 63 5.33 -3.27 3.90
CA GLN A 63 6.52 -3.05 4.70
C GLN A 63 7.07 -1.63 4.49
N ASN A 64 6.79 -1.05 3.33
CA ASN A 64 7.16 0.34 3.04
C ASN A 64 6.18 1.27 3.76
N ALA A 65 6.47 1.53 5.02
CA ALA A 65 5.56 2.27 5.90
C ALA A 65 5.31 3.70 5.40
N GLN A 66 6.34 4.38 4.91
CA GLN A 66 6.20 5.74 4.40
C GLN A 66 5.18 5.79 3.26
N ALA A 67 5.37 4.94 2.25
CA ALA A 67 4.49 4.91 1.08
C ALA A 67 3.06 4.53 1.47
N ALA A 68 2.90 3.54 2.34
CA ALA A 68 1.58 3.10 2.78
C ALA A 68 0.84 4.19 3.54
N LEU A 69 1.50 4.84 4.48
CA LEU A 69 0.87 5.85 5.32
C LEU A 69 0.55 7.14 4.57
N GLU A 70 1.34 7.47 3.55
CA GLU A 70 1.04 8.63 2.70
C GLU A 70 -0.24 8.43 1.89
N LEU A 71 -0.58 7.18 1.59
CA LEU A 71 -1.76 6.82 0.82
C LEU A 71 -2.98 6.58 1.70
N ALA A 72 -2.77 5.96 2.86
CA ALA A 72 -3.85 5.46 3.71
C ALA A 72 -4.60 6.55 4.46
N ASP A 73 -5.81 6.24 4.90
CA ASP A 73 -6.58 7.08 5.79
C ASP A 73 -6.33 6.69 7.24
N TYR A 74 -6.14 5.39 7.50
CA TYR A 74 -5.93 4.84 8.82
C TYR A 74 -4.87 3.74 8.75
N GLY A 75 -4.09 3.57 9.81
CA GLY A 75 -3.04 2.58 9.82
C GLY A 75 -2.98 1.74 11.10
N TYR A 76 -2.51 0.52 10.92
CA TYR A 76 -2.24 -0.41 12.01
C TYR A 76 -0.79 -0.84 11.89
N VAL A 77 -0.01 -0.66 12.95
CA VAL A 77 1.37 -1.13 12.99
C VAL A 77 1.38 -2.50 13.68
N ILE A 78 1.90 -3.50 12.98
CA ILE A 78 1.90 -4.88 13.47
C ILE A 78 3.33 -5.34 13.71
N GLU A 79 3.59 -5.84 14.90
CA GLU A 79 4.87 -6.46 15.24
C GLU A 79 4.62 -7.81 15.88
N THR A 80 5.29 -8.83 15.38
CA THR A 80 5.21 -10.19 15.95
C THR A 80 3.76 -10.66 16.10
N GLY A 81 2.95 -10.42 15.07
CA GLY A 81 1.56 -10.87 15.04
C GLY A 81 0.61 -10.05 15.90
N ARG A 82 1.03 -8.89 16.39
CA ARG A 82 0.22 -8.04 17.27
C ARG A 82 0.13 -6.63 16.74
N VAL A 83 -1.04 -6.03 16.88
CA VAL A 83 -1.20 -4.59 16.63
C VAL A 83 -0.60 -3.86 17.81
N VAL A 84 0.50 -3.14 17.57
CA VAL A 84 1.19 -2.38 18.63
C VAL A 84 0.81 -0.92 18.62
N LEU A 85 0.27 -0.43 17.52
CA LEU A 85 -0.15 0.96 17.36
C LEU A 85 -1.21 1.05 16.30
N GLU A 86 -2.18 1.94 16.47
CA GLU A 86 -3.14 2.24 15.42
C GLU A 86 -3.60 3.67 15.56
N ASP A 87 -3.78 4.35 14.44
CA ASP A 87 -4.24 5.73 14.44
C ASP A 87 -4.53 6.16 12.99
N LYS A 88 -5.03 7.38 12.85
CA LYS A 88 -5.10 8.03 11.54
C LYS A 88 -3.71 8.04 10.94
N ALA A 89 -3.62 7.82 9.63
CA ALA A 89 -2.33 7.74 8.95
C ALA A 89 -1.48 8.99 9.16
N ARG A 90 -2.10 10.18 9.12
CA ARG A 90 -1.38 11.43 9.38
C ARG A 90 -0.73 11.44 10.76
N SER A 91 -1.44 10.97 11.78
CA SER A 91 -0.92 10.91 13.14
C SER A 91 0.25 9.94 13.25
N LEU A 92 0.17 8.81 12.55
CA LEU A 92 1.27 7.85 12.53
C LEU A 92 2.50 8.41 11.82
N LEU A 93 2.31 9.16 10.73
CA LEU A 93 3.42 9.80 10.02
C LEU A 93 4.15 10.81 10.89
N GLU A 94 3.46 11.44 11.82
CA GLU A 94 4.03 12.44 12.73
C GLU A 94 4.51 11.84 14.06
N ASN A 95 4.18 10.59 14.34
CA ASN A 95 4.52 9.94 15.60
C ASN A 95 6.03 9.67 15.67
N PRO A 96 6.75 10.20 16.69
CA PRO A 96 8.20 10.03 16.80
C PRO A 96 8.65 8.57 16.84
N LYS A 97 7.89 7.71 17.50
CA LYS A 97 8.23 6.28 17.58
C LYS A 97 8.10 5.59 16.23
N VAL A 98 7.08 5.94 15.46
CA VAL A 98 6.88 5.41 14.11
C VAL A 98 7.99 5.90 13.19
N ARG A 99 8.31 7.19 13.25
CA ARG A 99 9.37 7.78 12.43
C ARG A 99 10.71 7.13 12.71
N GLU A 100 11.04 6.94 13.97
CA GLU A 100 12.29 6.30 14.37
C GLU A 100 12.36 4.84 13.95
N ALA A 101 11.31 4.07 14.16
CA ALA A 101 11.31 2.63 13.94
C ALA A 101 11.08 2.22 12.48
N TYR A 102 10.28 2.98 11.73
CA TYR A 102 9.79 2.54 10.41
C TYR A 102 10.02 3.52 9.27
N LEU A 103 10.21 4.79 9.54
CA LEU A 103 10.32 5.82 8.49
C LEU A 103 11.74 6.32 8.24
N GLY A 104 12.72 5.81 9.00
CA GLY A 104 14.12 6.14 8.78
C GLY A 104 14.58 7.46 9.40
N ASP A 105 13.79 8.04 10.26
CA ASP A 105 14.20 9.26 10.99
C ASP A 105 14.92 8.86 12.30
#